data_8c4155491cfe031e99819552f70d5a75
#
_entry.id   8c4155491cfe031e99819552f70d5a75
#
_cell.length_a   1.000
_cell.length_b   1.000
_cell.length_c   1.000
_cell.angle_alpha   90.00
_cell.angle_beta   90.00
_cell.angle_gamma   90.00
#
_symmetry.space_group_name_H-M   'P 1'
#
loop_
_entity.id
_entity.type
_entity.pdbx_description
1 polymer ?
#
loop_
_entity_poly.entity_id
_entity_poly.type
_entity_poly.pdbx_seq_one_letter_code
_entity_poly.pdbx_strand_id
1 'polypeptide(L)'
;MTDPTSAGPDQWRFDDLHALYVNCTLKRSPERSHTQGLIDRSRSIMERHGVAVAELRAVDHDIATGVWPDMTEHGWPSDAWPAIYRQVLAADILVLCGPIWLGDNSSVTKRVIERLYACSSVLNEAGQYAYYGRVAGCLLTGNEDGVKHCAMNVLYSLQHLGYTIPPQADAGWIGEAGPGPSYLDPGSGGPQNDFTNRNTTFMTWNLLHLARMLKDAGGIPAYGNQRSEWDAGCRFDFANPEYR
;
A
#
# COMPACT_ATOMS: atom_id res chain seq x y z
N MET A 1 -20.00 -23.83 21.40
CA MET A 1 -18.76 -23.40 20.78
C MET A 1 -18.91 -23.69 19.29
N THR A 2 -19.13 -22.68 18.47
CA THR A 2 -19.17 -22.81 17.00
C THR A 2 -17.74 -23.02 16.52
N ASP A 3 -17.54 -24.01 15.66
CA ASP A 3 -16.25 -24.31 15.05
C ASP A 3 -15.75 -23.08 14.26
N PRO A 4 -14.62 -22.47 14.62
CA PRO A 4 -14.10 -21.27 13.93
C PRO A 4 -13.65 -21.56 12.49
N THR A 5 -13.60 -22.83 12.06
CA THR A 5 -13.21 -23.23 10.70
C THR A 5 -14.39 -23.27 9.73
N SER A 6 -15.62 -23.06 10.19
CA SER A 6 -16.85 -23.11 9.38
C SER A 6 -17.38 -21.74 8.94
N ALA A 7 -16.66 -20.64 9.27
CA ALA A 7 -17.04 -19.30 8.88
C ALA A 7 -16.82 -19.09 7.38
N GLY A 8 -17.88 -19.11 6.61
CA GLY A 8 -17.86 -18.72 5.19
C GLY A 8 -17.73 -17.20 5.02
N PRO A 9 -17.46 -16.71 3.79
CA PRO A 9 -17.27 -15.29 3.51
C PRO A 9 -18.45 -14.40 3.91
N ASP A 10 -19.65 -14.95 4.03
CA ASP A 10 -20.88 -14.23 4.43
C ASP A 10 -20.88 -13.75 5.91
N GLN A 11 -19.92 -14.19 6.71
CA GLN A 11 -19.79 -13.78 8.12
C GLN A 11 -19.08 -12.44 8.29
N TRP A 12 -18.35 -11.99 7.28
CA TRP A 12 -17.55 -10.77 7.33
C TRP A 12 -18.12 -9.72 6.38
N ARG A 13 -18.34 -8.51 6.89
CA ARG A 13 -18.78 -7.37 6.09
C ARG A 13 -17.60 -6.47 5.76
N PHE A 14 -17.42 -6.19 4.48
CA PHE A 14 -16.35 -5.32 3.98
C PHE A 14 -16.89 -4.16 3.14
N ASP A 15 -18.21 -4.01 3.05
CA ASP A 15 -18.91 -3.06 2.17
C ASP A 15 -18.77 -1.59 2.59
N ASP A 16 -18.21 -1.33 3.76
CA ASP A 16 -17.84 0.00 4.24
C ASP A 16 -16.32 0.27 4.20
N LEU A 17 -15.54 -0.67 3.67
CA LEU A 17 -14.11 -0.48 3.45
C LEU A 17 -13.82 0.21 2.12
N HIS A 18 -12.73 0.97 2.11
CA HIS A 18 -12.19 1.64 0.94
C HIS A 18 -10.77 1.18 0.69
N ALA A 19 -10.45 0.83 -0.55
CA ALA A 19 -9.11 0.45 -0.96
C ALA A 19 -8.60 1.37 -2.06
N LEU A 20 -7.31 1.73 -1.98
CA LEU A 20 -6.62 2.47 -3.03
C LEU A 20 -5.45 1.64 -3.57
N TYR A 21 -5.48 1.35 -4.86
CA TYR A 21 -4.35 0.79 -5.59
C TYR A 21 -3.57 1.89 -6.28
N VAL A 22 -2.26 1.95 -6.05
CA VAL A 22 -1.38 2.89 -6.74
C VAL A 22 -0.49 2.11 -7.70
N ASN A 23 -0.80 2.21 -9.00
CA ASN A 23 -0.01 1.60 -10.06
C ASN A 23 1.21 2.47 -10.39
N CYS A 24 2.38 2.01 -9.98
CA CYS A 24 3.67 2.68 -10.15
C CYS A 24 4.41 2.23 -11.43
N THR A 25 3.68 1.78 -12.46
CA THR A 25 4.28 1.51 -13.78
C THR A 25 4.93 2.77 -14.34
N LEU A 26 5.97 2.58 -15.19
CA LEU A 26 6.62 3.68 -15.93
C LEU A 26 5.87 4.06 -17.21
N LYS A 27 4.81 3.34 -17.56
CA LYS A 27 4.03 3.51 -18.79
C LYS A 27 2.79 4.34 -18.51
N ARG A 28 2.60 5.43 -19.26
CA ARG A 28 1.39 6.25 -19.18
C ARG A 28 0.18 5.54 -19.76
N SER A 29 -1.01 5.87 -19.29
CA SER A 29 -2.26 5.43 -19.89
C SER A 29 -2.40 5.96 -21.32
N PRO A 30 -2.93 5.19 -22.28
CA PRO A 30 -3.52 3.84 -22.13
C PRO A 30 -2.54 2.67 -22.34
N GLU A 31 -1.24 2.90 -22.31
CA GLU A 31 -0.24 1.86 -22.56
C GLU A 31 -0.39 0.70 -21.56
N ARG A 32 -0.25 -0.53 -22.06
CA ARG A 32 -0.44 -1.75 -21.26
C ARG A 32 0.58 -1.85 -20.13
N SER A 33 0.10 -1.95 -18.90
CA SER A 33 0.91 -2.24 -17.70
C SER A 33 0.78 -3.71 -17.33
N HIS A 34 1.89 -4.42 -17.15
CA HIS A 34 1.89 -5.80 -16.69
C HIS A 34 1.49 -5.88 -15.20
N THR A 35 1.90 -4.90 -14.40
CA THR A 35 1.49 -4.77 -13.00
C THR A 35 -0.04 -4.67 -12.85
N GLN A 36 -0.72 -4.07 -13.84
CA GLN A 36 -2.18 -4.00 -13.87
C GLN A 36 -2.85 -5.37 -13.75
N GLY A 37 -2.27 -6.39 -14.37
CA GLY A 37 -2.84 -7.74 -14.30
C GLY A 37 -2.89 -8.33 -12.89
N LEU A 38 -1.94 -8.04 -12.02
CA LEU A 38 -2.00 -8.40 -10.59
C LEU A 38 -3.00 -7.53 -9.83
N ILE A 39 -3.03 -6.23 -10.12
CA ILE A 39 -4.03 -5.31 -9.55
C ILE A 39 -5.43 -5.83 -9.83
N ASP A 40 -5.74 -6.16 -11.08
CA ASP A 40 -7.07 -6.64 -11.49
C ASP A 40 -7.48 -7.92 -10.75
N ARG A 41 -6.53 -8.83 -10.46
CA ARG A 41 -6.79 -10.04 -9.66
C ARG A 41 -7.16 -9.71 -8.22
N SER A 42 -6.37 -8.89 -7.56
CA SER A 42 -6.60 -8.50 -6.18
C SER A 42 -7.87 -7.64 -6.04
N ARG A 43 -8.02 -6.63 -6.90
CA ARG A 43 -9.20 -5.75 -6.95
C ARG A 43 -10.50 -6.52 -7.13
N SER A 44 -10.52 -7.51 -8.05
CA SER A 44 -11.72 -8.32 -8.29
C SER A 44 -12.18 -9.11 -7.06
N ILE A 45 -11.27 -9.48 -6.16
CA ILE A 45 -11.62 -10.10 -4.88
C ILE A 45 -12.29 -9.07 -3.97
N MET A 46 -11.68 -7.90 -3.81
CA MET A 46 -12.21 -6.83 -2.94
C MET A 46 -13.59 -6.36 -3.41
N GLU A 47 -13.76 -6.09 -4.70
CA GLU A 47 -15.03 -5.63 -5.29
C GLU A 47 -16.15 -6.65 -5.13
N ARG A 48 -15.88 -7.96 -5.26
CA ARG A 48 -16.86 -9.02 -5.01
C ARG A 48 -17.37 -9.06 -3.57
N HIS A 49 -16.60 -8.52 -2.63
CA HIS A 49 -16.97 -8.43 -1.21
C HIS A 49 -17.44 -7.02 -0.81
N GLY A 50 -17.80 -6.20 -1.80
CA GLY A 50 -18.44 -4.90 -1.57
C GLY A 50 -17.49 -3.74 -1.26
N VAL A 51 -16.18 -3.97 -1.24
CA VAL A 51 -15.20 -2.90 -0.98
C VAL A 51 -15.23 -1.86 -2.09
N ALA A 52 -15.29 -0.58 -1.72
CA ALA A 52 -15.13 0.52 -2.67
C ALA A 52 -13.66 0.65 -3.06
N VAL A 53 -13.35 0.31 -4.31
CA VAL A 53 -11.97 0.31 -4.81
C VAL A 53 -11.70 1.48 -5.74
N ALA A 54 -10.70 2.29 -5.39
CA ALA A 54 -10.11 3.30 -6.26
C ALA A 54 -8.75 2.84 -6.78
N GLU A 55 -8.39 3.32 -7.95
CA GLU A 55 -7.11 3.07 -8.57
C GLU A 55 -6.57 4.36 -9.18
N LEU A 56 -5.26 4.58 -9.03
CA LEU A 56 -4.55 5.62 -9.75
C LEU A 56 -3.26 5.08 -10.37
N ARG A 57 -2.92 5.54 -11.56
CA ARG A 57 -1.63 5.29 -12.19
C ARG A 57 -0.74 6.52 -11.95
N ALA A 58 0.27 6.37 -11.09
CA ALA A 58 1.04 7.49 -10.58
C ALA A 58 1.72 8.32 -11.68
N VAL A 59 2.20 7.67 -12.75
CA VAL A 59 2.88 8.34 -13.88
C VAL A 59 1.97 9.23 -14.73
N ASP A 60 0.64 9.09 -14.60
CA ASP A 60 -0.32 9.93 -15.30
C ASP A 60 -0.52 11.30 -14.61
N HIS A 61 -0.01 11.44 -13.40
CA HIS A 61 -0.11 12.64 -12.59
C HIS A 61 1.22 13.36 -12.49
N ASP A 62 1.18 14.68 -12.46
CA ASP A 62 2.36 15.52 -12.24
C ASP A 62 2.69 15.55 -10.73
N ILE A 63 3.34 14.48 -10.26
CA ILE A 63 3.78 14.34 -8.87
C ILE A 63 5.17 14.97 -8.75
N ALA A 64 5.26 16.12 -8.11
CA ALA A 64 6.52 16.80 -7.87
C ALA A 64 7.44 15.96 -6.96
N THR A 65 8.73 15.98 -7.23
CA THR A 65 9.74 15.43 -6.32
C THR A 65 9.94 16.41 -5.17
N GLY A 66 9.98 15.91 -3.93
CA GLY A 66 10.23 16.80 -2.79
C GLY A 66 9.78 16.24 -1.45
N VAL A 67 10.07 17.01 -0.41
CA VAL A 67 9.95 16.59 1.00
C VAL A 67 8.82 17.30 1.75
N TRP A 68 8.06 18.16 1.07
CA TRP A 68 6.94 18.87 1.67
C TRP A 68 5.60 18.32 1.17
N PRO A 69 4.54 18.43 1.96
CA PRO A 69 3.20 17.96 1.55
C PRO A 69 2.70 18.58 0.24
N ASP A 70 2.97 19.88 0.03
CA ASP A 70 2.67 20.59 -1.20
C ASP A 70 3.95 21.28 -1.72
N MET A 71 4.47 20.81 -2.83
CA MET A 71 5.68 21.34 -3.43
C MET A 71 5.46 22.64 -4.20
N THR A 72 4.22 23.04 -4.48
CA THR A 72 3.94 24.34 -5.11
C THR A 72 4.30 25.50 -4.17
N GLU A 73 4.22 25.29 -2.86
CA GLU A 73 4.67 26.26 -1.84
C GLU A 73 6.20 26.35 -1.76
N HIS A 74 6.92 25.47 -2.47
CA HIS A 74 8.37 25.35 -2.47
C HIS A 74 8.99 25.46 -3.87
N GLY A 75 8.35 26.24 -4.76
CA GLY A 75 8.90 26.63 -6.06
C GLY A 75 8.59 25.68 -7.23
N TRP A 76 7.76 24.68 -7.05
CA TRP A 76 7.28 23.85 -8.15
C TRP A 76 6.05 24.49 -8.80
N PRO A 77 5.94 24.45 -10.15
CA PRO A 77 4.81 25.07 -10.85
C PRO A 77 3.48 24.32 -10.64
N SER A 78 3.56 23.03 -10.34
CA SER A 78 2.40 22.17 -10.10
C SER A 78 2.80 20.98 -9.22
N ASP A 79 1.84 20.43 -8.47
CA ASP A 79 1.98 19.19 -7.71
C ASP A 79 0.62 18.51 -7.55
N ALA A 80 0.45 17.36 -8.14
CA ALA A 80 -0.77 16.57 -7.99
C ALA A 80 -0.88 15.86 -6.63
N TRP A 81 0.22 15.83 -5.84
CA TRP A 81 0.30 15.04 -4.62
C TRP A 81 -0.74 15.43 -3.56
N PRO A 82 -1.04 16.70 -3.27
CA PRO A 82 -2.06 17.04 -2.28
C PRO A 82 -3.44 16.43 -2.56
N ALA A 83 -3.81 16.31 -3.85
CA ALA A 83 -5.05 15.65 -4.24
C ALA A 83 -4.99 14.12 -4.10
N ILE A 84 -3.85 13.52 -4.44
CA ILE A 84 -3.58 12.08 -4.26
C ILE A 84 -3.55 11.74 -2.77
N TYR A 85 -2.91 12.56 -1.95
CA TYR A 85 -2.81 12.34 -0.51
C TYR A 85 -4.18 12.29 0.18
N ARG A 86 -5.14 13.11 -0.25
CA ARG A 86 -6.53 13.01 0.24
C ARG A 86 -7.16 11.64 -0.06
N GLN A 87 -6.88 11.05 -1.23
CA GLN A 87 -7.36 9.71 -1.55
C GLN A 87 -6.66 8.64 -0.69
N VAL A 88 -5.36 8.80 -0.44
CA VAL A 88 -4.60 7.93 0.47
C VAL A 88 -5.22 7.93 1.87
N LEU A 89 -5.54 9.11 2.40
CA LEU A 89 -6.15 9.23 3.73
C LEU A 89 -7.61 8.75 3.80
N ALA A 90 -8.33 8.73 2.67
CA ALA A 90 -9.70 8.21 2.61
C ALA A 90 -9.74 6.67 2.55
N ALA A 91 -8.63 6.01 2.23
CA ALA A 91 -8.57 4.55 2.10
C ALA A 91 -8.23 3.87 3.42
N ASP A 92 -8.94 2.79 3.74
CA ASP A 92 -8.60 1.86 4.83
C ASP A 92 -7.44 0.92 4.42
N ILE A 93 -7.30 0.67 3.12
CA ILE A 93 -6.32 -0.25 2.54
C ILE A 93 -5.53 0.47 1.44
N LEU A 94 -4.21 0.49 1.53
CA LEU A 94 -3.31 0.98 0.49
C LEU A 94 -2.53 -0.18 -0.12
N VAL A 95 -2.54 -0.32 -1.44
CA VAL A 95 -1.71 -1.31 -2.14
C VAL A 95 -0.78 -0.60 -3.13
N LEU A 96 0.52 -0.62 -2.85
CA LEU A 96 1.52 -0.10 -3.80
C LEU A 96 1.91 -1.19 -4.79
N CYS A 97 1.74 -0.89 -6.07
CA CYS A 97 1.91 -1.88 -7.13
C CYS A 97 2.95 -1.38 -8.14
N GLY A 98 4.04 -2.09 -8.32
CA GLY A 98 5.12 -1.59 -9.16
C GLY A 98 5.84 -2.66 -9.99
N PRO A 99 6.48 -2.25 -11.08
CA PRO A 99 7.43 -3.09 -11.79
C PRO A 99 8.76 -3.13 -11.07
N ILE A 100 9.45 -4.25 -11.22
CA ILE A 100 10.85 -4.41 -10.81
C ILE A 100 11.75 -3.92 -11.94
N TRP A 101 12.74 -3.14 -11.60
CA TRP A 101 13.79 -2.66 -12.51
C TRP A 101 15.17 -2.89 -11.90
N LEU A 102 16.02 -3.67 -12.58
CA LEU A 102 17.36 -4.02 -12.10
C LEU A 102 17.35 -4.58 -10.66
N GLY A 103 16.38 -5.47 -10.38
CA GLY A 103 16.23 -6.08 -9.07
C GLY A 103 15.63 -5.17 -7.98
N ASP A 104 15.27 -3.92 -8.31
CA ASP A 104 14.76 -2.92 -7.35
C ASP A 104 13.42 -2.29 -7.79
N ASN A 105 12.81 -1.53 -6.91
CA ASN A 105 11.58 -0.79 -7.19
C ASN A 105 11.79 0.28 -8.28
N SER A 106 10.77 0.50 -9.09
CA SER A 106 10.80 1.58 -10.08
C SER A 106 10.95 2.95 -9.42
N SER A 107 11.51 3.91 -10.16
CA SER A 107 11.61 5.31 -9.72
C SER A 107 10.24 5.92 -9.37
N VAL A 108 9.18 5.48 -10.04
CA VAL A 108 7.80 5.91 -9.74
C VAL A 108 7.34 5.36 -8.40
N THR A 109 7.61 4.09 -8.08
CA THR A 109 7.34 3.51 -6.76
C THR A 109 8.08 4.30 -5.68
N LYS A 110 9.36 4.57 -5.91
CA LYS A 110 10.18 5.32 -4.95
C LYS A 110 9.66 6.74 -4.73
N ARG A 111 9.27 7.43 -5.80
CA ARG A 111 8.66 8.77 -5.71
C ARG A 111 7.38 8.74 -4.85
N VAL A 112 6.49 7.77 -5.06
CA VAL A 112 5.27 7.63 -4.25
C VAL A 112 5.62 7.44 -2.78
N ILE A 113 6.58 6.56 -2.44
CA ILE A 113 7.04 6.35 -1.07
C ILE A 113 7.59 7.64 -0.47
N GLU A 114 8.43 8.38 -1.20
CA GLU A 114 9.01 9.65 -0.74
C GLU A 114 7.92 10.71 -0.51
N ARG A 115 6.90 10.75 -1.34
CA ARG A 115 5.77 11.67 -1.16
C ARG A 115 4.86 11.27 0.01
N LEU A 116 4.68 9.99 0.28
CA LEU A 116 4.04 9.52 1.52
C LEU A 116 4.86 9.97 2.74
N TYR A 117 6.18 9.84 2.69
CA TYR A 117 7.07 10.28 3.76
C TYR A 117 7.06 11.81 3.96
N ALA A 118 6.91 12.59 2.89
CA ALA A 118 6.76 14.05 2.97
C ALA A 118 5.55 14.49 3.83
N CYS A 119 4.57 13.61 4.01
CA CYS A 119 3.39 13.82 4.85
C CYS A 119 3.46 13.10 6.21
N SER A 120 4.63 12.56 6.59
CA SER A 120 4.77 11.71 7.79
C SER A 120 4.56 12.46 9.11
N SER A 121 4.66 13.78 9.10
CA SER A 121 4.41 14.62 10.29
C SER A 121 2.93 14.96 10.51
N VAL A 122 2.05 14.64 9.56
CA VAL A 122 0.61 14.89 9.69
C VAL A 122 0.03 13.95 10.73
N LEU A 123 -0.78 14.52 11.64
CA LEU A 123 -1.42 13.76 12.71
C LEU A 123 -2.91 13.59 12.44
N ASN A 124 -3.48 12.50 12.96
CA ASN A 124 -4.92 12.28 13.03
C ASN A 124 -5.53 13.02 14.24
N GLU A 125 -6.86 12.95 14.38
CA GLU A 125 -7.59 13.60 15.47
C GLU A 125 -7.21 13.09 16.87
N ALA A 126 -6.67 11.87 16.96
CA ALA A 126 -6.19 11.29 18.20
C ALA A 126 -4.75 11.69 18.56
N GLY A 127 -4.09 12.53 17.74
CA GLY A 127 -2.72 12.94 17.93
C GLY A 127 -1.65 11.92 17.55
N GLN A 128 -2.05 10.85 16.85
CA GLN A 128 -1.18 9.83 16.27
C GLN A 128 -0.80 10.22 14.84
N TYR A 129 0.20 9.56 14.24
CA TYR A 129 0.50 9.75 12.82
C TYR A 129 -0.70 9.37 11.93
N ALA A 130 -0.92 10.13 10.86
CA ALA A 130 -2.14 10.08 10.05
C ALA A 130 -2.43 8.71 9.41
N TYR A 131 -1.42 7.87 9.24
CA TYR A 131 -1.58 6.53 8.64
C TYR A 131 -2.00 5.44 9.64
N TYR A 132 -2.01 5.72 10.94
CA TYR A 132 -2.44 4.75 11.95
C TYR A 132 -3.89 4.32 11.73
N GLY A 133 -4.16 3.05 12.01
CA GLY A 133 -5.48 2.45 11.80
C GLY A 133 -5.76 1.98 10.37
N ARG A 134 -4.78 2.12 9.45
CA ARG A 134 -4.85 1.64 8.05
C ARG A 134 -3.93 0.47 7.83
N VAL A 135 -4.23 -0.33 6.81
CA VAL A 135 -3.41 -1.48 6.41
C VAL A 135 -2.77 -1.24 5.04
N ALA A 136 -1.64 -1.91 4.78
CA ALA A 136 -1.02 -1.79 3.49
C ALA A 136 -0.35 -3.09 3.02
N GLY A 137 -0.19 -3.22 1.69
CA GLY A 137 0.49 -4.32 1.02
C GLY A 137 1.09 -3.89 -0.31
N CYS A 138 1.70 -4.83 -1.03
CA CYS A 138 2.28 -4.53 -2.33
C CYS A 138 2.14 -5.67 -3.35
N LEU A 139 2.08 -5.28 -4.63
CA LEU A 139 2.04 -6.17 -5.79
C LEU A 139 3.20 -5.84 -6.75
N LEU A 140 3.96 -6.84 -7.14
CA LEU A 140 5.20 -6.64 -7.89
C LEU A 140 5.26 -7.54 -9.13
N THR A 141 5.69 -6.99 -10.25
CA THR A 141 5.91 -7.75 -11.48
C THR A 141 7.28 -7.43 -12.08
N GLY A 142 7.95 -8.44 -12.59
CA GLY A 142 9.22 -8.26 -13.27
C GLY A 142 9.69 -9.51 -13.96
N ASN A 143 10.89 -9.44 -14.50
CA ASN A 143 11.66 -10.56 -15.02
C ASN A 143 12.96 -10.66 -14.24
N GLU A 144 13.63 -11.80 -14.26
CA GLU A 144 14.87 -12.12 -13.56
C GLU A 144 14.69 -12.38 -12.07
N ASP A 145 14.67 -11.35 -11.22
CA ASP A 145 14.59 -11.47 -9.76
C ASP A 145 14.02 -10.19 -9.10
N GLY A 146 14.12 -10.10 -7.77
CA GLY A 146 13.90 -8.85 -7.03
C GLY A 146 12.55 -8.71 -6.31
N VAL A 147 11.57 -9.64 -6.47
CA VAL A 147 10.27 -9.51 -5.77
C VAL A 147 10.45 -9.30 -4.28
N LYS A 148 11.23 -10.12 -3.61
CA LYS A 148 11.39 -10.03 -2.15
C LYS A 148 12.17 -8.81 -1.71
N HIS A 149 13.20 -8.41 -2.47
CA HIS A 149 13.92 -7.18 -2.21
C HIS A 149 13.00 -5.96 -2.31
N CYS A 150 12.25 -5.84 -3.41
CA CYS A 150 11.29 -4.76 -3.61
C CYS A 150 10.19 -4.76 -2.52
N ALA A 151 9.64 -5.94 -2.20
CA ALA A 151 8.62 -6.08 -1.17
C ALA A 151 9.12 -5.61 0.21
N MET A 152 10.30 -6.04 0.64
CA MET A 152 10.89 -5.60 1.91
C MET A 152 11.02 -4.08 1.98
N ASN A 153 11.48 -3.43 0.91
CA ASN A 153 11.63 -1.98 0.87
C ASN A 153 10.27 -1.27 0.96
N VAL A 154 9.28 -1.72 0.20
CA VAL A 154 7.92 -1.13 0.21
C VAL A 154 7.25 -1.35 1.55
N LEU A 155 7.21 -2.58 2.06
CA LEU A 155 6.50 -2.91 3.30
C LEU A 155 7.16 -2.27 4.52
N TYR A 156 8.49 -2.21 4.59
CA TYR A 156 9.19 -1.49 5.64
C TYR A 156 8.86 0.01 5.61
N SER A 157 8.87 0.62 4.42
CA SER A 157 8.53 2.04 4.28
C SER A 157 7.10 2.33 4.77
N LEU A 158 6.13 1.52 4.37
CA LEU A 158 4.73 1.68 4.79
C LEU A 158 4.56 1.46 6.29
N GLN A 159 5.20 0.43 6.85
CA GLN A 159 5.17 0.16 8.29
C GLN A 159 5.80 1.30 9.09
N HIS A 160 6.94 1.83 8.65
CA HIS A 160 7.60 2.97 9.28
C HIS A 160 6.72 4.23 9.30
N LEU A 161 5.90 4.43 8.27
CA LEU A 161 4.95 5.55 8.18
C LEU A 161 3.73 5.40 9.11
N GLY A 162 3.44 4.18 9.59
CA GLY A 162 2.34 3.92 10.52
C GLY A 162 1.25 3.00 9.99
N TYR A 163 1.39 2.45 8.79
CA TYR A 163 0.50 1.40 8.31
C TYR A 163 0.70 0.10 9.08
N THR A 164 -0.38 -0.60 9.36
CA THR A 164 -0.33 -1.97 9.87
C THR A 164 -0.14 -2.94 8.69
N ILE A 165 0.88 -3.78 8.76
CA ILE A 165 1.22 -4.74 7.72
C ILE A 165 0.72 -6.12 8.13
N PRO A 166 -0.26 -6.72 7.40
CA PRO A 166 -0.74 -8.06 7.71
C PRO A 166 0.28 -9.15 7.34
N PRO A 167 0.07 -10.40 7.78
CA PRO A 167 0.82 -11.54 7.26
C PRO A 167 0.74 -11.63 5.73
N GLN A 168 1.85 -12.00 5.08
CA GLN A 168 1.89 -12.18 3.62
C GLN A 168 1.38 -10.96 2.83
N ALA A 169 1.77 -9.77 3.24
CA ALA A 169 1.32 -8.51 2.66
C ALA A 169 1.93 -8.20 1.28
N ASP A 170 2.66 -9.14 0.69
CA ASP A 170 3.25 -9.03 -0.65
C ASP A 170 2.80 -10.18 -1.55
N ALA A 171 2.61 -9.88 -2.83
CA ALA A 171 2.55 -10.88 -3.88
C ALA A 171 3.27 -10.35 -5.14
N GLY A 172 3.78 -11.28 -5.93
CA GLY A 172 4.47 -10.90 -7.15
C GLY A 172 4.64 -12.05 -8.12
N TRP A 173 5.01 -11.69 -9.34
CA TRP A 173 5.35 -12.60 -10.40
C TRP A 173 6.70 -12.23 -11.02
N ILE A 174 7.50 -13.24 -11.29
CA ILE A 174 8.78 -13.13 -11.97
C ILE A 174 8.76 -14.00 -13.22
N GLY A 175 9.05 -13.39 -14.37
CA GLY A 175 9.33 -14.08 -15.62
C GLY A 175 10.81 -14.44 -15.76
N GLU A 176 11.13 -15.13 -16.84
CA GLU A 176 12.50 -15.48 -17.18
C GLU A 176 13.38 -14.25 -17.39
N ALA A 177 14.68 -14.41 -17.13
CA ALA A 177 15.68 -13.39 -17.38
C ALA A 177 15.82 -13.07 -18.88
N GLY A 178 16.18 -11.83 -19.20
CA GLY A 178 16.32 -11.34 -20.56
C GLY A 178 15.02 -10.79 -21.16
N PRO A 179 14.87 -10.70 -22.49
CA PRO A 179 13.69 -10.11 -23.13
C PRO A 179 12.49 -11.07 -23.18
N GLY A 180 12.41 -12.01 -22.24
CA GLY A 180 11.33 -12.98 -22.16
C GLY A 180 9.95 -12.33 -21.97
N PRO A 181 8.84 -13.11 -22.12
CA PRO A 181 7.51 -12.57 -21.99
C PRO A 181 7.27 -12.04 -20.58
N SER A 182 6.67 -10.85 -20.49
CA SER A 182 6.25 -10.25 -19.23
C SER A 182 4.87 -10.76 -18.82
N TYR A 183 4.43 -10.51 -17.60
CA TYR A 183 3.27 -11.14 -16.94
C TYR A 183 2.02 -11.34 -17.80
N LEU A 184 1.62 -10.34 -18.59
CA LEU A 184 0.43 -10.41 -19.45
C LEU A 184 0.72 -10.80 -20.91
N ASP A 185 1.98 -11.08 -21.26
CA ASP A 185 2.32 -11.44 -22.62
C ASP A 185 1.93 -12.92 -22.93
N PRO A 186 1.58 -13.21 -24.19
CA PRO A 186 1.36 -14.58 -24.60
C PRO A 186 2.57 -15.47 -24.28
N GLY A 187 2.32 -16.62 -23.72
CA GLY A 187 3.37 -17.60 -23.39
C GLY A 187 4.08 -17.34 -22.05
N SER A 188 3.79 -16.25 -21.33
CA SER A 188 4.40 -15.99 -20.01
C SER A 188 3.96 -16.99 -18.93
N GLY A 189 2.75 -17.54 -19.06
CA GLY A 189 2.11 -18.35 -17.99
C GLY A 189 1.78 -17.53 -16.72
N GLY A 190 2.06 -16.23 -16.71
CA GLY A 190 1.89 -15.38 -15.54
C GLY A 190 0.49 -15.40 -14.97
N PRO A 191 -0.58 -15.09 -15.74
CA PRO A 191 -1.96 -15.10 -15.26
C PRO A 191 -2.46 -16.47 -14.77
N GLN A 192 -1.84 -17.58 -15.20
CA GLN A 192 -2.15 -18.94 -14.80
C GLN A 192 -1.23 -19.48 -13.70
N ASN A 193 -0.24 -18.71 -13.26
CA ASN A 193 0.71 -19.16 -12.26
C ASN A 193 0.03 -19.33 -10.89
N ASP A 194 -0.09 -20.59 -10.44
CA ASP A 194 -0.81 -20.95 -9.21
C ASP A 194 -0.18 -20.33 -7.97
N PHE A 195 1.14 -20.31 -7.87
CA PHE A 195 1.85 -19.71 -6.73
C PHE A 195 1.56 -18.20 -6.61
N THR A 196 1.63 -17.47 -7.73
CA THR A 196 1.32 -16.03 -7.79
C THR A 196 -0.15 -15.76 -7.44
N ASN A 197 -1.07 -16.55 -8.02
CA ASN A 197 -2.50 -16.41 -7.78
C ASN A 197 -2.87 -16.68 -6.32
N ARG A 198 -2.31 -17.74 -5.73
CA ARG A 198 -2.49 -18.07 -4.31
C ARG A 198 -1.97 -16.95 -3.40
N ASN A 199 -0.76 -16.46 -3.64
CA ASN A 199 -0.18 -15.40 -2.81
C ASN A 199 -0.95 -14.07 -2.95
N THR A 200 -1.38 -13.72 -4.17
CA THR A 200 -2.24 -12.55 -4.40
C THR A 200 -3.57 -12.68 -3.65
N THR A 201 -4.16 -13.88 -3.67
CA THR A 201 -5.40 -14.16 -2.94
C THR A 201 -5.19 -14.02 -1.43
N PHE A 202 -4.16 -14.65 -0.87
CA PHE A 202 -3.88 -14.59 0.56
C PHE A 202 -3.55 -13.16 1.03
N MET A 203 -2.71 -12.45 0.29
CA MET A 203 -2.45 -11.04 0.55
C MET A 203 -3.75 -10.23 0.61
N THR A 204 -4.61 -10.38 -0.38
CA THR A 204 -5.86 -9.62 -0.48
C THR A 204 -6.79 -9.92 0.70
N TRP A 205 -6.97 -11.19 1.07
CA TRP A 205 -7.79 -11.57 2.21
C TRP A 205 -7.20 -11.10 3.54
N ASN A 206 -5.90 -11.19 3.73
CA ASN A 206 -5.25 -10.69 4.94
C ASN A 206 -5.40 -9.18 5.09
N LEU A 207 -5.33 -8.42 3.99
CA LEU A 207 -5.63 -6.99 3.98
C LEU A 207 -7.08 -6.70 4.39
N LEU A 208 -8.05 -7.42 3.81
CA LEU A 208 -9.47 -7.27 4.13
C LEU A 208 -9.74 -7.55 5.62
N HIS A 209 -9.28 -8.68 6.12
CA HIS A 209 -9.52 -9.07 7.52
C HIS A 209 -8.87 -8.10 8.49
N LEU A 210 -7.63 -7.70 8.27
CA LEU A 210 -6.95 -6.78 9.18
C LEU A 210 -7.56 -5.37 9.13
N ALA A 211 -7.93 -4.88 7.92
CA ALA A 211 -8.64 -3.61 7.78
C ALA A 211 -9.97 -3.63 8.53
N ARG A 212 -10.74 -4.74 8.42
CA ARG A 212 -11.99 -4.90 9.17
C ARG A 212 -11.76 -4.89 10.68
N MET A 213 -10.79 -5.65 11.16
CA MET A 213 -10.46 -5.69 12.58
C MET A 213 -10.07 -4.32 13.13
N LEU A 214 -9.24 -3.56 12.39
CA LEU A 214 -8.85 -2.22 12.81
C LEU A 214 -10.04 -1.25 12.79
N LYS A 215 -10.89 -1.31 11.77
CA LYS A 215 -12.07 -0.45 11.66
C LYS A 215 -13.07 -0.72 12.77
N ASP A 216 -13.31 -1.99 13.11
CA ASP A 216 -14.19 -2.40 14.22
C ASP A 216 -13.63 -1.97 15.58
N ALA A 217 -12.31 -1.96 15.73
CA ALA A 217 -11.64 -1.50 16.95
C ALA A 217 -11.53 0.04 17.04
N GLY A 218 -11.92 0.78 16.01
CA GLY A 218 -11.71 2.24 15.94
C GLY A 218 -10.27 2.66 15.70
N GLY A 219 -9.44 1.76 15.13
CA GLY A 219 -8.03 1.98 14.85
C GLY A 219 -7.08 1.42 15.91
N ILE A 220 -5.88 1.95 15.97
CA ILE A 220 -4.90 1.64 17.03
C ILE A 220 -5.23 2.50 18.25
N PRO A 221 -5.37 1.92 19.46
CA PRO A 221 -5.64 2.68 20.69
C PRO A 221 -4.64 3.81 20.90
N ALA A 222 -5.16 4.99 21.22
CA ALA A 222 -4.38 6.22 21.34
C ALA A 222 -3.86 6.42 22.77
N TYR A 223 -2.90 5.59 23.19
CA TYR A 223 -2.15 5.76 24.43
C TYR A 223 -0.72 5.23 24.25
N GLY A 224 0.27 6.01 24.63
CA GLY A 224 1.69 5.65 24.50
C GLY A 224 2.27 5.85 23.09
N ASN A 225 1.46 6.29 22.11
CA ASN A 225 1.80 6.45 20.70
C ASN A 225 1.25 7.75 20.09
N GLN A 226 0.86 8.69 20.93
CA GLN A 226 0.36 10.01 20.53
C GLN A 226 1.54 10.98 20.42
N ARG A 227 1.86 11.38 19.20
CA ARG A 227 2.94 12.35 18.95
C ARG A 227 2.61 13.71 19.55
N SER A 228 1.36 14.16 19.50
CA SER A 228 0.92 15.42 20.09
C SER A 228 1.18 15.48 21.61
N GLU A 229 0.87 14.39 22.32
CA GLU A 229 1.09 14.30 23.75
C GLU A 229 2.58 14.28 24.10
N TRP A 230 3.39 13.56 23.31
CA TRP A 230 4.83 13.57 23.48
C TRP A 230 5.43 14.98 23.31
N ASP A 231 4.99 15.72 22.30
CA ASP A 231 5.44 17.09 22.05
C ASP A 231 4.96 18.05 23.15
N ALA A 232 3.80 17.78 23.76
CA ALA A 232 3.29 18.49 24.92
C ALA A 232 4.00 18.14 26.24
N GLY A 233 4.95 17.21 26.24
CA GLY A 233 5.75 16.84 27.41
C GLY A 233 5.35 15.56 28.12
N CYS A 234 4.29 14.87 27.69
CA CYS A 234 3.96 13.55 28.20
C CYS A 234 5.04 12.52 27.83
N ARG A 235 5.36 11.62 28.74
CA ARG A 235 6.36 10.56 28.51
C ARG A 235 5.78 9.16 28.64
N PHE A 236 4.45 9.02 28.78
CA PHE A 236 3.74 7.73 28.84
C PHE A 236 4.43 6.75 29.80
N ASP A 237 4.59 7.16 31.06
CA ASP A 237 5.24 6.37 32.14
C ASP A 237 6.75 6.15 31.96
N PHE A 238 7.36 6.74 30.94
CA PHE A 238 8.80 6.62 30.70
C PHE A 238 9.53 7.97 30.87
N ALA A 239 10.52 8.00 31.75
CA ALA A 239 11.38 9.15 31.97
C ALA A 239 12.82 8.80 31.57
N ASN A 240 13.16 9.02 30.31
CA ASN A 240 14.52 8.87 29.83
C ASN A 240 15.12 10.25 29.49
N PRO A 241 16.07 10.76 30.32
CA PRO A 241 16.72 12.06 30.09
C PRO A 241 17.57 12.12 28.82
N GLU A 242 17.98 10.99 28.26
CA GLU A 242 18.83 10.93 27.06
C GLU A 242 18.06 11.30 25.77
N TYR A 243 16.72 11.24 25.80
CA TYR A 243 15.86 11.52 24.65
C TYR A 243 15.03 12.79 24.82
N ARG A 244 15.53 13.76 25.53
CA ARG A 244 14.90 15.06 25.74
C ARG A 244 15.23 16.06 24.64
#